data_f96f8bab0debf7621fdb07b32d5ab6f8
#
_entry.id   f96f8bab0debf7621fdb07b32d5ab6f8
#
_cell.length_a   1.000
_cell.length_b   1.000
_cell.length_c   1.000
_cell.angle_alpha   90.00
_cell.angle_beta   90.00
_cell.angle_gamma   90.00
#
_symmetry.space_group_name_H-M   'P 1'
#
loop_
_entity.id
_entity.type
_entity.pdbx_description
1 polymer ?
#
loop_
_entity_poly.entity_id
_entity_poly.type
_entity_poly.pdbx_seq_one_letter_code
_entity_poly.pdbx_strand_id
1 'polypeptide(L)'
;MPKERESASKPRKPQARKRADRPLRRAASSAPGLLPEMETQARQRDRRAVLPPVSQGDPVTPLVMWTVYKHPKDHPGEYVARKFVITEDFYGPSNESISSRSLRDVRNVLRSLYRGLIQLKRPPDDVPHIVEVWL
;
A
#
# COMPACT_ATOMS: atom_id res chain seq x y z
N MET A 1 45.18 -8.82 39.12
CA MET A 1 44.25 -9.94 39.31
C MET A 1 42.85 -9.46 39.01
N PRO A 2 42.31 -9.62 37.81
CA PRO A 2 40.91 -9.32 37.48
C PRO A 2 40.06 -10.57 37.67
N LYS A 3 38.95 -10.45 38.37
CA LYS A 3 37.93 -11.50 38.53
C LYS A 3 36.96 -11.45 37.36
N GLU A 4 37.01 -12.47 36.55
CA GLU A 4 35.98 -12.82 35.58
C GLU A 4 34.70 -13.21 36.31
N ARG A 5 33.58 -12.56 35.94
CA ARG A 5 32.23 -13.02 36.28
C ARG A 5 31.55 -13.52 35.01
N GLU A 6 31.62 -14.81 34.87
CA GLU A 6 30.89 -15.63 33.94
C GLU A 6 29.41 -15.66 34.35
N SER A 7 28.56 -15.06 33.53
CA SER A 7 27.11 -15.07 33.72
C SER A 7 26.47 -15.97 32.67
N ALA A 8 26.26 -17.22 33.07
CA ALA A 8 25.61 -18.25 32.27
C ALA A 8 24.11 -17.99 32.18
N SER A 9 23.63 -17.60 31.00
CA SER A 9 22.22 -17.56 30.68
C SER A 9 21.69 -18.93 30.28
N LYS A 10 20.77 -19.46 31.09
CA LYS A 10 20.08 -20.73 30.85
C LYS A 10 19.10 -20.61 29.68
N PRO A 11 19.02 -21.58 28.76
CA PRO A 11 18.01 -21.61 27.70
C PRO A 11 16.64 -22.02 28.25
N ARG A 12 15.62 -21.24 27.94
CA ARG A 12 14.23 -21.57 28.24
C ARG A 12 13.71 -22.62 27.26
N LYS A 13 13.16 -23.69 27.77
CA LYS A 13 12.48 -24.77 27.03
C LYS A 13 11.17 -24.26 26.42
N PRO A 14 10.84 -24.67 25.20
CA PRO A 14 9.53 -24.38 24.63
C PRO A 14 8.47 -25.30 25.22
N GLN A 15 7.40 -24.71 25.74
CA GLN A 15 6.22 -25.46 26.20
C GLN A 15 5.37 -25.89 25.00
N ALA A 16 5.21 -27.18 24.86
CA ALA A 16 4.28 -27.81 23.94
C ALA A 16 2.84 -27.49 24.34
N ARG A 17 2.10 -26.79 23.49
CA ARG A 17 0.66 -26.59 23.64
C ARG A 17 -0.08 -27.82 23.12
N LYS A 18 -0.76 -28.51 24.03
CA LYS A 18 -1.67 -29.62 23.78
C LYS A 18 -2.82 -29.17 22.87
N ARG A 19 -2.99 -29.86 21.76
CA ARG A 19 -4.18 -29.80 20.91
C ARG A 19 -5.33 -30.44 21.66
N ALA A 20 -6.37 -29.68 21.91
CA ALA A 20 -7.64 -30.19 22.40
C ALA A 20 -8.45 -30.73 21.21
N ASP A 21 -8.68 -32.03 21.22
CA ASP A 21 -9.65 -32.70 20.39
C ASP A 21 -11.04 -32.13 20.61
N ARG A 22 -11.70 -31.72 19.55
CA ARG A 22 -13.10 -31.34 19.57
C ARG A 22 -13.89 -32.36 18.78
N PRO A 23 -14.82 -33.09 19.43
CA PRO A 23 -15.56 -34.15 18.76
C PRO A 23 -16.60 -33.60 17.78
N LEU A 24 -16.66 -34.26 16.65
CA LEU A 24 -17.69 -34.14 15.63
C LEU A 24 -19.07 -34.47 16.20
N ARG A 25 -19.94 -33.48 16.28
CA ARG A 25 -21.37 -33.75 16.45
C ARG A 25 -22.02 -33.80 15.08
N ARG A 26 -22.34 -35.03 14.71
CA ARG A 26 -23.25 -35.43 13.66
C ARG A 26 -24.68 -35.19 14.17
N ALA A 27 -25.42 -34.35 13.52
CA ALA A 27 -26.85 -34.31 13.66
C ALA A 27 -27.45 -34.28 12.25
N ALA A 28 -28.06 -35.37 11.93
CA ALA A 28 -28.86 -35.54 10.76
C ALA A 28 -30.27 -35.00 10.98
N SER A 29 -30.92 -34.81 9.88
CA SER A 29 -32.37 -35.03 9.74
C SER A 29 -33.25 -33.82 9.55
N SER A 30 -33.83 -33.82 8.39
CA SER A 30 -35.26 -33.61 8.09
C SER A 30 -35.74 -32.18 8.01
N ALA A 31 -36.05 -31.73 6.82
CA ALA A 31 -37.44 -31.51 6.46
C ALA A 31 -37.59 -31.02 5.02
N PRO A 32 -38.60 -31.43 4.30
CA PRO A 32 -38.97 -30.80 3.06
C PRO A 32 -40.00 -29.69 3.36
N GLY A 33 -39.65 -28.48 3.08
CA GLY A 33 -40.55 -27.36 3.08
C GLY A 33 -40.55 -26.69 1.74
N LEU A 34 -41.44 -27.07 0.88
CA LEU A 34 -41.83 -26.40 -0.32
C LEU A 34 -42.31 -24.99 0.03
N LEU A 35 -41.56 -23.96 -0.41
CA LEU A 35 -42.08 -22.60 -0.46
C LEU A 35 -41.58 -21.91 -1.74
N PRO A 36 -42.37 -21.03 -2.32
CA PRO A 36 -42.27 -20.68 -3.74
C PRO A 36 -41.10 -19.75 -4.01
N GLU A 37 -40.24 -20.23 -4.85
CA GLU A 37 -39.26 -19.43 -5.58
C GLU A 37 -39.97 -18.59 -6.63
N MET A 38 -40.62 -17.56 -6.23
CA MET A 38 -41.08 -16.53 -7.15
C MET A 38 -41.19 -15.22 -6.38
N GLU A 39 -40.48 -14.24 -6.86
CA GLU A 39 -40.55 -12.80 -6.51
C GLU A 39 -39.34 -12.14 -5.84
N THR A 40 -38.14 -12.65 -5.97
CA THR A 40 -36.99 -11.81 -5.60
C THR A 40 -36.00 -11.54 -6.75
N GLN A 41 -36.34 -11.95 -7.97
CA GLN A 41 -35.48 -11.69 -9.14
C GLN A 41 -35.74 -10.37 -9.87
N ALA A 42 -36.66 -9.53 -9.41
CA ALA A 42 -37.04 -8.33 -10.14
C ALA A 42 -36.44 -7.02 -9.64
N ARG A 43 -35.49 -7.03 -8.72
CA ARG A 43 -34.90 -5.77 -8.19
C ARG A 43 -33.37 -5.70 -8.15
N GLN A 44 -32.69 -6.64 -8.73
CA GLN A 44 -31.28 -6.44 -9.11
C GLN A 44 -31.23 -5.75 -10.48
N ARG A 45 -31.83 -4.57 -10.54
CA ARG A 45 -31.54 -3.65 -11.61
C ARG A 45 -30.07 -3.33 -11.53
N ASP A 46 -29.34 -3.87 -12.51
CA ASP A 46 -28.02 -3.47 -12.93
C ASP A 46 -27.80 -1.98 -12.69
N ARG A 47 -27.23 -1.67 -11.54
CA ARG A 47 -26.45 -0.45 -11.40
C ARG A 47 -25.05 -0.75 -11.94
N ARG A 48 -24.98 -1.31 -13.11
CA ARG A 48 -23.83 -1.14 -13.96
C ARG A 48 -23.75 0.37 -14.16
N ALA A 49 -22.91 1.02 -13.39
CA ALA A 49 -22.48 2.36 -13.72
C ALA A 49 -21.96 2.24 -15.17
N VAL A 50 -22.79 2.69 -16.11
CA VAL A 50 -22.38 2.88 -17.47
C VAL A 50 -21.38 4.00 -17.38
N LEU A 51 -20.10 3.63 -17.25
CA LEU A 51 -19.02 4.56 -17.43
C LEU A 51 -19.25 5.16 -18.83
N PRO A 52 -19.24 6.47 -18.96
CA PRO A 52 -19.37 7.10 -20.28
C PRO A 52 -18.31 6.45 -21.19
N PRO A 53 -18.64 6.18 -22.46
CA PRO A 53 -17.68 5.63 -23.38
C PRO A 53 -16.45 6.54 -23.35
N VAL A 54 -15.30 5.98 -22.99
CA VAL A 54 -14.03 6.68 -23.09
C VAL A 54 -13.89 7.04 -24.54
N SER A 55 -13.94 8.31 -24.85
CA SER A 55 -13.79 8.82 -26.21
C SER A 55 -12.46 8.32 -26.75
N GLN A 56 -12.52 7.41 -27.71
CA GLN A 56 -11.33 6.91 -28.39
C GLN A 56 -10.73 8.10 -29.16
N GLY A 57 -9.68 8.70 -28.60
CA GLY A 57 -8.96 9.75 -29.30
C GLY A 57 -8.37 10.88 -28.47
N ASP A 58 -8.74 11.01 -27.21
CA ASP A 58 -8.06 11.99 -26.36
C ASP A 58 -6.66 11.45 -26.01
N PRO A 59 -5.61 12.24 -26.20
CA PRO A 59 -4.27 11.82 -25.79
C PRO A 59 -4.29 11.55 -24.29
N VAL A 60 -4.06 10.30 -23.91
CA VAL A 60 -4.00 9.90 -22.50
C VAL A 60 -2.88 10.68 -21.84
N THR A 61 -3.25 11.69 -21.08
CA THR A 61 -2.28 12.50 -20.35
C THR A 61 -1.65 11.63 -19.26
N PRO A 62 -0.33 11.41 -19.30
CA PRO A 62 0.33 10.59 -18.29
C PRO A 62 0.16 11.20 -16.90
N LEU A 63 -0.18 10.37 -15.93
CA LEU A 63 -0.17 10.79 -14.54
C LEU A 63 1.28 10.84 -14.05
N VAL A 64 1.68 12.00 -13.55
CA VAL A 64 3.02 12.21 -12.99
C VAL A 64 2.95 12.27 -11.48
N MET A 65 3.74 11.45 -10.82
CA MET A 65 3.83 11.38 -9.37
C MET A 65 5.27 11.57 -8.92
N TRP A 66 5.49 12.35 -7.88
CA TRP A 66 6.78 12.49 -7.23
C TRP A 66 6.79 11.85 -5.86
N THR A 67 7.66 10.88 -5.63
CA THR A 67 7.82 10.24 -4.33
C THR A 67 9.10 10.73 -3.67
N VAL A 68 8.97 11.29 -2.47
CA VAL A 68 10.10 11.80 -1.69
C VAL A 68 10.58 10.75 -0.70
N TYR A 69 11.84 10.39 -0.83
CA TYR A 69 12.54 9.43 0.03
C TYR A 69 13.45 10.14 1.01
N LYS A 70 13.54 9.61 2.23
CA LYS A 70 14.51 10.04 3.24
C LYS A 70 15.69 9.10 3.24
N HIS A 71 16.88 9.62 2.98
CA HIS A 71 18.16 8.91 3.07
C HIS A 71 18.13 7.55 2.35
N PRO A 72 17.78 7.52 1.04
CA PRO A 72 17.83 6.28 0.29
C PRO A 72 19.27 5.77 0.18
N LYS A 73 19.45 4.49 -0.06
CA LYS A 73 20.77 3.82 -0.06
C LYS A 73 21.78 4.43 -1.06
N ASP A 74 21.29 4.94 -2.16
CA ASP A 74 22.07 5.60 -3.22
C ASP A 74 22.43 7.06 -2.89
N HIS A 75 21.69 7.69 -1.98
CA HIS A 75 21.92 9.06 -1.50
C HIS A 75 21.83 9.14 0.02
N PRO A 76 22.82 8.58 0.75
CA PRO A 76 22.82 8.59 2.21
C PRO A 76 22.97 10.04 2.72
N GLY A 77 22.05 10.43 3.60
CA GLY A 77 22.06 11.79 4.17
C GLY A 77 21.28 12.84 3.38
N GLU A 78 20.64 12.49 2.28
CA GLU A 78 19.85 13.41 1.46
C GLU A 78 18.37 12.97 1.42
N TYR A 79 17.51 13.93 1.09
CA TYR A 79 16.14 13.68 0.65
C TYR A 79 16.11 13.67 -0.87
N VAL A 80 15.50 12.65 -1.46
CA VAL A 80 15.45 12.48 -2.91
C VAL A 80 14.01 12.37 -3.36
N ALA A 81 13.56 13.28 -4.20
CA ALA A 81 12.29 13.16 -4.91
C ALA A 81 12.53 12.47 -6.25
N ARG A 82 11.83 11.39 -6.52
CA ARG A 82 11.87 10.65 -7.79
C ARG A 82 10.54 10.78 -8.51
N LYS A 83 10.61 11.07 -9.78
CA LYS A 83 9.44 11.16 -10.65
C LYS A 83 9.04 9.78 -11.13
N PHE A 84 7.77 9.46 -11.01
CA PHE A 84 7.13 8.29 -11.60
C PHE A 84 6.16 8.74 -12.67
N VAL A 85 6.09 7.99 -13.74
CA VAL A 85 5.16 8.21 -14.84
C VAL A 85 4.25 6.99 -14.94
N ILE A 86 2.97 7.26 -15.00
CA ILE A 86 1.93 6.25 -15.09
C ILE A 86 1.12 6.54 -16.35
N THR A 87 1.13 5.59 -17.26
CA THR A 87 0.31 5.56 -18.47
C THR A 87 -0.49 4.29 -18.50
N GLU A 88 -1.30 4.08 -19.52
CA GLU A 88 -2.02 2.82 -19.70
C GLU A 88 -1.09 1.61 -19.83
N ASP A 89 0.04 1.79 -20.52
CA ASP A 89 0.98 0.70 -20.84
C ASP A 89 2.25 0.71 -19.99
N PHE A 90 2.48 1.76 -19.20
CA PHE A 90 3.72 1.93 -18.47
C PHE A 90 3.52 2.48 -17.06
N TYR A 91 4.15 1.83 -16.09
CA TYR A 91 4.29 2.31 -14.72
C TYR A 91 5.75 2.16 -14.29
N GLY A 92 6.42 3.27 -14.02
CA GLY A 92 7.79 3.18 -13.57
C GLY A 92 8.44 4.53 -13.24
N PRO A 93 9.64 4.46 -12.62
CA PRO A 93 10.43 5.64 -12.36
C PRO A 93 10.98 6.22 -13.66
N SER A 94 10.97 7.54 -13.76
CA SER A 94 11.70 8.26 -14.79
C SER A 94 13.13 8.54 -14.32
N ASN A 95 13.98 9.00 -15.23
CA ASN A 95 15.35 9.40 -14.90
C ASN A 95 15.42 10.75 -14.17
N GLU A 96 14.29 11.42 -13.95
CA GLU A 96 14.25 12.70 -13.28
C GLU A 96 14.21 12.52 -11.76
N SER A 97 15.15 13.15 -11.07
CA SER A 97 15.21 13.20 -9.62
C SER A 97 15.70 14.55 -9.12
N ILE A 98 15.27 14.91 -7.91
CA ILE A 98 15.67 16.12 -7.20
C ILE A 98 16.23 15.68 -5.86
N SER A 99 17.46 16.03 -5.54
CA SER A 99 18.05 15.72 -4.24
C SER A 99 18.49 16.96 -3.48
N SER A 100 18.39 16.93 -2.16
CA SER A 100 18.90 17.93 -1.24
C SER A 100 19.08 17.37 0.15
N ARG A 101 19.98 17.93 0.92
CA ARG A 101 20.13 17.61 2.36
C ARG A 101 18.94 18.08 3.20
N SER A 102 18.14 18.99 2.67
CA SER A 102 16.98 19.56 3.34
C SER A 102 15.69 19.17 2.64
N LEU A 103 14.75 18.58 3.38
CA LEU A 103 13.41 18.30 2.88
C LEU A 103 12.68 19.56 2.42
N ARG A 104 12.93 20.68 3.10
CA ARG A 104 12.35 21.98 2.73
C ARG A 104 12.77 22.42 1.33
N ASP A 105 14.02 22.19 0.98
CA ASP A 105 14.53 22.58 -0.35
C ASP A 105 13.94 21.71 -1.45
N VAL A 106 13.85 20.40 -1.24
CA VAL A 106 13.14 19.51 -2.16
C VAL A 106 11.71 19.96 -2.41
N ARG A 107 10.98 20.31 -1.34
CA ARG A 107 9.60 20.83 -1.44
C ARG A 107 9.53 22.16 -2.20
N ASN A 108 10.47 23.05 -1.97
CA ASN A 108 10.52 24.34 -2.65
C ASN A 108 10.76 24.17 -4.15
N VAL A 109 11.68 23.28 -4.52
CA VAL A 109 11.96 22.96 -5.92
C VAL A 109 10.73 22.33 -6.58
N LEU A 110 10.07 21.36 -5.95
CA LEU A 110 8.86 20.75 -6.49
C LEU A 110 7.75 21.79 -6.73
N ARG A 111 7.51 22.68 -5.76
CA ARG A 111 6.50 23.73 -5.90
C ARG A 111 6.84 24.78 -6.97
N SER A 112 8.12 25.08 -7.17
CA SER A 112 8.55 26.06 -8.16
C SER A 112 8.50 25.53 -9.59
N LEU A 113 8.89 24.25 -9.78
CA LEU A 113 8.94 23.64 -11.11
C LEU A 113 7.57 23.11 -11.57
N TYR A 114 6.77 22.62 -10.64
CA TYR A 114 5.50 21.94 -10.94
C TYR A 114 4.34 22.60 -10.19
N ARG A 115 3.75 23.59 -10.83
CA ARG A 115 2.58 24.28 -10.27
C ARG A 115 1.37 23.35 -10.26
N GLY A 116 0.66 23.33 -9.13
CA GLY A 116 -0.56 22.54 -9.00
C GLY A 116 -0.38 21.17 -8.35
N LEU A 117 0.86 20.74 -8.04
CA LEU A 117 1.08 19.51 -7.31
C LEU A 117 0.45 19.55 -5.91
N ILE A 118 -0.25 18.50 -5.57
CA ILE A 118 -0.87 18.27 -4.26
C ILE A 118 0.03 17.35 -3.44
N GLN A 119 0.39 17.79 -2.26
CA GLN A 119 1.16 16.98 -1.31
C GLN A 119 0.26 16.02 -0.56
N LEU A 120 0.54 14.74 -0.68
CA LEU A 120 -0.10 13.67 0.09
C LEU A 120 0.82 13.25 1.24
N LYS A 121 0.26 13.19 2.44
CA LYS A 121 0.97 12.66 3.60
C LYS A 121 1.06 11.14 3.49
N ARG A 122 2.19 10.60 3.88
CA ARG A 122 2.39 9.17 3.98
C ARG A 122 1.41 8.53 4.96
N PRO A 123 0.71 7.43 4.61
CA PRO A 123 -0.01 6.59 5.57
C PRO A 123 0.97 5.93 6.56
N PRO A 124 0.53 5.61 7.77
CA PRO A 124 1.39 4.99 8.80
C PRO A 124 2.01 3.65 8.36
N ASP A 125 1.29 2.91 7.54
CA ASP A 125 1.64 1.55 7.09
C ASP A 125 2.58 1.50 5.88
N ASP A 126 2.92 2.65 5.34
CA ASP A 126 3.80 2.76 4.17
C ASP A 126 5.28 2.56 4.54
N VAL A 127 6.11 2.33 3.53
CA VAL A 127 7.56 2.10 3.68
C VAL A 127 8.21 3.25 4.43
N PRO A 128 9.00 2.99 5.51
CA PRO A 128 9.58 4.04 6.37
C PRO A 128 10.44 5.08 5.65
N HIS A 129 11.00 4.73 4.49
CA HIS A 129 11.85 5.62 3.70
C HIS A 129 11.07 6.64 2.88
N ILE A 130 9.77 6.40 2.63
CA ILE A 130 8.91 7.35 1.93
C ILE A 130 8.43 8.40 2.94
N VAL A 131 8.65 9.66 2.64
CA VAL A 131 8.25 10.79 3.50
C VAL A 131 6.90 11.35 3.06
N GLU A 132 6.75 11.52 1.76
CA GLU A 132 5.57 12.14 1.15
C GLU A 132 5.51 11.84 -0.34
N VAL A 133 4.32 12.02 -0.91
CA VAL A 133 4.05 11.88 -2.34
C VAL A 133 3.39 13.14 -2.84
N TRP A 134 3.67 13.52 -4.10
CA TRP A 134 3.11 14.70 -4.76
C TRP A 134 2.49 14.29 -6.09
N LEU A 135 1.26 14.70 -6.34
CA LEU A 135 0.46 14.42 -7.54
C LEU A 135 0.00 15.71 -8.18
#